data_660664c1cd42af4cea849aff3e07d96e
#
_entry.id   660664c1cd42af4cea849aff3e07d96e
#
_cell.length_a   1.000
_cell.length_b   1.000
_cell.length_c   1.000
_cell.angle_alpha   90.00
_cell.angle_beta   90.00
_cell.angle_gamma   90.00
#
_symmetry.space_group_name_H-M   'P 1'
#
loop_
_entity.id
_entity.type
_entity.pdbx_description
1 polymer ?
#
loop_
_entity_poly.entity_id
_entity_poly.type
_entity_poly.pdbx_seq_one_letter_code
_entity_poly.pdbx_strand_id
1 'polypeptide(L)'
;MDSINYNLTGTVFDIQRFSLHDGPGIRTIVFLKGCPLSCKWCSNPESQSIKPVIMYKAADCLHCGRCMTACRKGAISPEHKNWVNRDLCSGCGECANACPAGALVLKGKTMSIQQVIRELKKDATTYRRSGGGITLSGGEPLVQYEFASELLQACKGQGWHTAIETTGVGSREAIEKVIPYVDTVLLDLKHMDSGQHKKFTGIGNEPVIKNAPEICKISKTVIRVPVIPGFN
;
A
#
# COMPACT_ATOMS: atom_id res chain seq x y z
N MET A 1 -13.74 11.89 -21.84
CA MET A 1 -13.03 11.66 -20.55
C MET A 1 -14.12 11.46 -19.53
N ASP A 2 -14.20 10.26 -18.96
CA ASP A 2 -15.17 9.99 -17.91
C ASP A 2 -14.87 10.89 -16.72
N SER A 3 -15.92 11.39 -16.06
CA SER A 3 -15.75 12.29 -14.92
C SER A 3 -15.16 11.52 -13.74
N ILE A 4 -14.07 12.01 -13.15
CA ILE A 4 -13.42 11.41 -11.99
C ILE A 4 -14.39 11.36 -10.81
N ASN A 5 -14.57 10.18 -10.21
CA ASN A 5 -15.38 10.03 -9.01
C ASN A 5 -14.57 10.37 -7.74
N TYR A 6 -14.52 11.64 -7.37
CA TYR A 6 -13.80 12.11 -6.18
C TYR A 6 -14.30 11.53 -4.85
N ASN A 7 -15.50 10.94 -4.83
CA ASN A 7 -16.08 10.30 -3.63
C ASN A 7 -15.72 8.82 -3.52
N LEU A 8 -15.16 8.22 -4.57
CA LEU A 8 -14.69 6.83 -4.52
C LEU A 8 -13.66 6.68 -3.38
N THR A 9 -13.79 5.63 -2.59
CA THR A 9 -12.95 5.41 -1.41
C THR A 9 -12.03 4.20 -1.57
N GLY A 10 -10.85 4.30 -0.98
CA GLY A 10 -9.89 3.21 -0.84
C GLY A 10 -9.33 3.14 0.57
N THR A 11 -8.70 2.03 0.88
CA THR A 11 -8.03 1.86 2.19
C THR A 11 -6.56 2.23 2.05
N VAL A 12 -6.20 3.36 2.65
CA VAL A 12 -4.84 3.92 2.70
C VAL A 12 -4.27 3.67 4.10
N PHE A 13 -3.04 3.17 4.22
CA PHE A 13 -2.46 3.00 5.55
C PHE A 13 -1.38 4.02 5.90
N ASP A 14 -0.77 4.65 4.89
CA ASP A 14 0.19 5.73 5.11
C ASP A 14 0.27 6.67 3.90
N ILE A 15 0.72 7.91 4.13
CA ILE A 15 1.09 8.88 3.09
C ILE A 15 2.44 9.46 3.51
N GLN A 16 3.50 9.00 2.84
CA GLN A 16 4.87 9.41 3.12
C GLN A 16 5.31 10.49 2.14
N ARG A 17 5.77 11.61 2.70
CA ARG A 17 6.21 12.76 1.93
C ARG A 17 7.74 12.75 1.75
N PHE A 18 8.23 13.47 0.74
CA PHE A 18 9.66 13.68 0.46
C PHE A 18 10.45 12.40 0.17
N SER A 19 9.87 11.42 -0.53
CA SER A 19 10.62 10.27 -1.01
C SER A 19 11.48 10.61 -2.23
N LEU A 20 12.68 10.02 -2.29
CA LEU A 20 13.69 10.26 -3.33
C LEU A 20 13.98 9.03 -4.19
N HIS A 21 13.49 7.83 -3.78
CA HIS A 21 13.89 6.55 -4.38
C HIS A 21 12.76 5.82 -5.10
N ASP A 22 11.55 6.39 -5.11
CA ASP A 22 10.34 5.70 -5.59
C ASP A 22 9.84 6.30 -6.91
N GLY A 23 10.77 6.71 -7.76
CA GLY A 23 10.56 7.30 -9.07
C GLY A 23 11.29 8.62 -9.26
N PRO A 24 11.07 9.34 -10.38
CA PRO A 24 11.75 10.60 -10.69
C PRO A 24 11.37 11.72 -9.72
N GLY A 25 12.33 12.59 -9.39
CA GLY A 25 12.13 13.78 -8.56
C GLY A 25 11.74 13.49 -7.11
N ILE A 26 11.28 14.51 -6.40
CA ILE A 26 10.78 14.38 -5.02
C ILE A 26 9.32 13.99 -5.06
N ARG A 27 8.94 12.97 -4.29
CA ARG A 27 7.63 12.33 -4.40
C ARG A 27 6.90 12.23 -3.07
N THR A 28 5.58 12.13 -3.16
CA THR A 28 4.74 11.65 -2.05
C THR A 28 4.23 10.26 -2.40
N ILE A 29 4.45 9.31 -1.49
CA ILE A 29 3.98 7.94 -1.65
C ILE A 29 2.64 7.79 -0.94
N VAL A 30 1.66 7.22 -1.64
CA VAL A 30 0.39 6.80 -1.06
C VAL A 30 0.42 5.28 -0.94
N PHE A 31 0.44 4.79 0.29
CA PHE A 31 0.50 3.35 0.58
C PHE A 31 -0.92 2.78 0.73
N LEU A 32 -1.30 1.91 -0.20
CA LEU A 32 -2.59 1.22 -0.21
C LEU A 32 -2.52 -0.09 0.55
N LYS A 33 -3.64 -0.53 1.13
CA LYS A 33 -3.77 -1.84 1.77
C LYS A 33 -4.26 -2.90 0.78
N GLY A 34 -4.00 -4.15 1.13
CA GLY A 34 -4.28 -5.33 0.31
C GLY A 34 -3.05 -5.76 -0.49
N CYS A 35 -2.59 -6.98 -0.27
CA CYS A 35 -1.54 -7.61 -1.06
C CYS A 35 -1.83 -9.09 -1.18
N PRO A 36 -1.79 -9.67 -2.40
CA PRO A 36 -1.96 -11.10 -2.57
C PRO A 36 -0.72 -11.89 -2.15
N LEU A 37 0.42 -11.21 -1.95
CA LEU A 37 1.67 -11.82 -1.51
C LEU A 37 1.82 -11.76 0.02
N SER A 38 2.59 -12.71 0.56
CA SER A 38 3.01 -12.79 1.96
C SER A 38 4.52 -12.94 2.07
N CYS A 39 5.27 -12.04 1.42
CA CYS A 39 6.73 -12.09 1.35
C CYS A 39 7.35 -12.19 2.75
N LYS A 40 8.30 -13.13 2.94
CA LYS A 40 8.98 -13.33 4.24
C LYS A 40 9.79 -12.13 4.70
N TRP A 41 10.21 -11.27 3.79
CA TRP A 41 10.93 -10.02 4.05
C TRP A 41 10.07 -8.76 3.89
N CYS A 42 8.74 -8.89 3.97
CA CYS A 42 7.84 -7.76 3.73
C CYS A 42 8.15 -6.59 4.68
N SER A 43 8.43 -5.42 4.10
CA SER A 43 8.67 -4.19 4.87
C SER A 43 7.40 -3.61 5.47
N ASN A 44 6.23 -3.93 4.89
CA ASN A 44 4.91 -3.40 5.29
C ASN A 44 3.91 -4.54 5.52
N PRO A 45 4.14 -5.47 6.47
CA PRO A 45 3.27 -6.62 6.67
C PRO A 45 1.84 -6.23 7.06
N GLU A 46 1.65 -5.04 7.67
CA GLU A 46 0.35 -4.47 7.97
C GLU A 46 -0.47 -4.13 6.72
N SER A 47 0.16 -4.03 5.56
CA SER A 47 -0.53 -3.75 4.30
C SER A 47 -1.14 -4.99 3.64
N GLN A 48 -0.77 -6.20 4.04
CA GLN A 48 -1.23 -7.45 3.42
C GLN A 48 -2.76 -7.59 3.48
N SER A 49 -3.36 -7.35 4.65
CA SER A 49 -4.82 -7.31 4.78
C SER A 49 -5.37 -6.02 4.17
N ILE A 50 -6.45 -6.10 3.40
CA ILE A 50 -7.16 -4.92 2.92
C ILE A 50 -7.89 -4.18 4.04
N LYS A 51 -8.30 -4.90 5.10
CA LYS A 51 -8.96 -4.32 6.26
C LYS A 51 -7.96 -3.57 7.14
N PRO A 52 -8.37 -2.50 7.84
CA PRO A 52 -7.55 -1.87 8.87
C PRO A 52 -7.09 -2.89 9.92
N VAL A 53 -5.87 -2.73 10.41
CA VAL A 53 -5.28 -3.64 11.40
C VAL A 53 -4.68 -2.85 12.57
N ILE A 54 -4.77 -3.41 13.76
CA ILE A 54 -4.11 -2.85 14.94
C ILE A 54 -2.68 -3.37 15.01
N MET A 55 -1.72 -2.44 15.11
CA MET A 55 -0.32 -2.74 15.38
C MET A 55 -0.01 -2.46 16.85
N TYR A 56 0.76 -3.34 17.49
CA TYR A 56 1.19 -3.20 18.87
C TYR A 56 2.69 -2.92 18.96
N LYS A 57 3.05 -1.86 19.66
CA LYS A 57 4.42 -1.46 19.97
C LYS A 57 4.69 -1.75 21.43
N ALA A 58 5.37 -2.85 21.71
CA ALA A 58 5.61 -3.32 23.08
C ALA A 58 6.43 -2.31 23.91
N ALA A 59 7.41 -1.65 23.28
CA ALA A 59 8.27 -0.67 23.94
C ALA A 59 7.51 0.56 24.47
N ASP A 60 6.38 0.91 23.86
CA ASP A 60 5.58 2.08 24.23
C ASP A 60 4.47 1.73 25.24
N CYS A 61 4.29 0.44 25.57
CA CYS A 61 3.17 -0.02 26.39
C CYS A 61 3.36 0.26 27.89
N LEU A 62 2.41 1.00 28.48
CA LEU A 62 2.37 1.28 29.92
C LEU A 62 1.64 0.20 30.74
N HIS A 63 1.19 -0.88 30.12
CA HIS A 63 0.42 -1.96 30.76
C HIS A 63 -0.82 -1.50 31.56
N CYS A 64 -1.42 -0.36 31.19
CA CYS A 64 -2.52 0.27 31.92
C CYS A 64 -3.91 -0.39 31.72
N GLY A 65 -4.04 -1.35 30.82
CA GLY A 65 -5.28 -2.12 30.58
C GLY A 65 -6.41 -1.41 29.85
N ARG A 66 -6.36 -0.10 29.60
CA ARG A 66 -7.46 0.68 28.99
C ARG A 66 -7.93 0.14 27.63
N CYS A 67 -7.00 -0.41 26.84
CA CYS A 67 -7.29 -0.97 25.53
C CYS A 67 -8.14 -2.25 25.61
N MET A 68 -7.99 -3.05 26.68
CA MET A 68 -8.81 -4.25 26.91
C MET A 68 -10.24 -3.86 27.22
N THR A 69 -10.46 -2.88 28.10
CA THR A 69 -11.78 -2.35 28.44
C THR A 69 -12.48 -1.72 27.23
N ALA A 70 -11.73 -1.02 26.37
CA ALA A 70 -12.26 -0.40 25.15
C ALA A 70 -12.65 -1.41 24.05
N CYS A 71 -12.12 -2.63 24.09
CA CYS A 71 -12.33 -3.61 23.04
C CYS A 71 -13.62 -4.41 23.24
N ARG A 72 -14.72 -3.99 22.62
CA ARG A 72 -16.02 -4.69 22.70
C ARG A 72 -16.00 -6.13 22.14
N LYS A 73 -14.98 -6.49 21.35
CA LYS A 73 -14.82 -7.82 20.75
C LYS A 73 -13.91 -8.75 21.57
N GLY A 74 -13.33 -8.28 22.69
CA GLY A 74 -12.38 -9.05 23.48
C GLY A 74 -11.11 -9.42 22.71
N ALA A 75 -10.78 -8.69 21.63
CA ALA A 75 -9.66 -9.00 20.78
C ALA A 75 -8.30 -8.55 21.34
N ILE A 76 -8.28 -7.82 22.46
CA ILE A 76 -7.07 -7.28 23.07
C ILE A 76 -6.83 -7.95 24.42
N SER A 77 -5.71 -8.67 24.53
CA SER A 77 -5.27 -9.33 25.78
C SER A 77 -3.76 -9.57 25.74
N PRO A 78 -3.05 -9.54 26.88
CA PRO A 78 -1.65 -9.94 26.96
C PRO A 78 -1.41 -11.41 26.59
N GLU A 79 -2.43 -12.26 26.66
CA GLU A 79 -2.36 -13.68 26.27
C GLU A 79 -2.31 -13.88 24.75
N HIS A 80 -2.73 -12.88 23.98
CA HIS A 80 -2.70 -12.98 22.52
C HIS A 80 -1.32 -12.56 21.97
N LYS A 81 -0.90 -13.23 20.90
CA LYS A 81 0.31 -12.85 20.17
C LYS A 81 0.26 -11.37 19.78
N ASN A 82 1.26 -10.61 20.21
CA ASN A 82 1.31 -9.16 19.98
C ASN A 82 0.05 -8.44 20.49
N TRP A 83 -0.53 -8.88 21.61
CA TRP A 83 -1.70 -8.28 22.26
C TRP A 83 -3.00 -8.30 21.47
N VAL A 84 -3.01 -8.80 20.23
CA VAL A 84 -4.17 -8.69 19.34
C VAL A 84 -4.55 -10.05 18.75
N ASN A 85 -5.73 -10.54 19.08
CA ASN A 85 -6.35 -11.65 18.36
C ASN A 85 -6.88 -11.17 17.03
N ARG A 86 -6.26 -11.58 15.92
CA ARG A 86 -6.59 -11.13 14.58
C ARG A 86 -7.95 -11.63 14.08
N ASP A 87 -8.40 -12.79 14.56
CA ASP A 87 -9.67 -13.39 14.13
C ASP A 87 -10.88 -12.67 14.76
N LEU A 88 -10.70 -12.13 15.97
CA LEU A 88 -11.73 -11.36 16.68
C LEU A 88 -11.71 -9.88 16.32
N CYS A 89 -10.55 -9.36 15.87
CA CYS A 89 -10.34 -7.94 15.66
C CYS A 89 -11.07 -7.42 14.41
N SER A 90 -12.02 -6.50 14.59
CA SER A 90 -12.72 -5.84 13.49
C SER A 90 -11.96 -4.66 12.86
N GLY A 91 -10.83 -4.22 13.44
CA GLY A 91 -10.10 -3.04 12.97
C GLY A 91 -10.81 -1.71 13.25
N CYS A 92 -11.67 -1.63 14.27
CA CYS A 92 -12.44 -0.42 14.56
C CYS A 92 -11.61 0.74 15.14
N GLY A 93 -10.44 0.48 15.73
CA GLY A 93 -9.55 1.51 16.27
C GLY A 93 -9.82 1.93 17.72
N GLU A 94 -10.91 1.50 18.37
CA GLU A 94 -11.27 1.91 19.75
C GLU A 94 -10.13 1.71 20.76
N CYS A 95 -9.43 0.58 20.68
CA CYS A 95 -8.30 0.30 21.54
C CYS A 95 -7.08 1.21 21.29
N ALA A 96 -6.89 1.66 20.04
CA ALA A 96 -5.85 2.62 19.68
C ALA A 96 -6.20 4.02 20.21
N ASN A 97 -7.45 4.45 20.07
CA ASN A 97 -7.94 5.72 20.60
C ASN A 97 -7.86 5.77 22.13
N ALA A 98 -8.10 4.64 22.81
CA ALA A 98 -8.02 4.55 24.28
C ALA A 98 -6.59 4.43 24.82
N CYS A 99 -5.58 4.26 23.96
CA CYS A 99 -4.20 4.06 24.37
C CYS A 99 -3.46 5.39 24.58
N PRO A 100 -3.18 5.83 25.84
CA PRO A 100 -2.56 7.13 26.10
C PRO A 100 -1.11 7.21 25.64
N ALA A 101 -0.44 6.06 25.53
CA ALA A 101 0.95 5.96 25.10
C ALA A 101 1.13 5.71 23.59
N GLY A 102 0.03 5.56 22.82
CA GLY A 102 0.11 5.24 21.41
C GLY A 102 0.74 3.86 21.10
N ALA A 103 0.76 2.96 22.09
CA ALA A 103 1.31 1.61 21.93
C ALA A 103 0.46 0.73 20.98
N LEU A 104 -0.83 1.02 20.85
CA LEU A 104 -1.70 0.44 19.83
C LEU A 104 -1.99 1.48 18.76
N VAL A 105 -1.73 1.13 17.51
CA VAL A 105 -1.91 2.02 16.36
C VAL A 105 -2.79 1.34 15.32
N LEU A 106 -3.83 2.03 14.88
CA LEU A 106 -4.63 1.57 13.75
C LEU A 106 -3.90 1.89 12.45
N LYS A 107 -3.57 0.85 11.68
CA LYS A 107 -3.01 0.97 10.32
C LYS A 107 -4.08 0.68 9.27
N GLY A 108 -4.35 1.70 8.47
CA GLY A 108 -5.39 1.71 7.46
C GLY A 108 -6.60 2.52 7.86
N LYS A 109 -6.98 3.43 6.99
CA LYS A 109 -8.21 4.22 7.06
C LYS A 109 -8.83 4.32 5.68
N THR A 110 -10.15 4.36 5.64
CA THR A 110 -10.87 4.66 4.40
C THR A 110 -10.70 6.13 4.07
N MET A 111 -10.23 6.43 2.88
CA MET A 111 -10.07 7.79 2.37
C MET A 111 -10.71 7.91 0.99
N SER A 112 -11.42 9.01 0.74
CA SER A 112 -11.89 9.34 -0.60
C SER A 112 -10.74 9.91 -1.46
N ILE A 113 -10.87 9.83 -2.78
CA ILE A 113 -9.92 10.46 -3.71
C ILE A 113 -9.77 11.94 -3.39
N GLN A 114 -10.86 12.64 -3.10
CA GLN A 114 -10.81 14.05 -2.70
C GLN A 114 -9.93 14.27 -1.46
N GLN A 115 -10.03 13.41 -0.46
CA GLN A 115 -9.21 13.51 0.76
C GLN A 115 -7.73 13.27 0.46
N VAL A 116 -7.41 12.25 -0.35
CA VAL A 116 -6.02 11.98 -0.73
C VAL A 116 -5.45 13.13 -1.57
N ILE A 117 -6.16 13.62 -2.57
CA ILE A 117 -5.72 14.77 -3.39
C ILE A 117 -5.48 16.01 -2.52
N ARG A 118 -6.28 16.26 -1.49
CA ARG A 118 -6.05 17.36 -0.55
C ARG A 118 -4.71 17.24 0.18
N GLU A 119 -4.35 16.03 0.61
CA GLU A 119 -3.04 15.79 1.23
C GLU A 119 -1.89 15.98 0.23
N LEU A 120 -2.02 15.44 -0.98
CA LEU A 120 -1.01 15.54 -2.03
C LEU A 120 -0.77 16.98 -2.52
N LYS A 121 -1.81 17.80 -2.54
CA LYS A 121 -1.70 19.25 -2.91
C LYS A 121 -0.75 20.04 -2.03
N LYS A 122 -0.51 19.60 -0.79
CA LYS A 122 0.44 20.24 0.13
C LYS A 122 1.87 20.23 -0.42
N ASP A 123 2.19 19.28 -1.31
CA ASP A 123 3.53 19.11 -1.91
C ASP A 123 3.60 19.52 -3.39
N ALA A 124 2.53 20.07 -3.95
CA ALA A 124 2.44 20.40 -5.38
C ALA A 124 3.60 21.29 -5.89
N THR A 125 4.08 22.23 -5.06
CA THR A 125 5.24 23.08 -5.41
C THR A 125 6.52 22.26 -5.49
N THR A 126 6.70 21.29 -4.60
CA THR A 126 7.85 20.37 -4.61
C THR A 126 7.85 19.50 -5.86
N TYR A 127 6.70 18.94 -6.25
CA TYR A 127 6.57 18.16 -7.48
C TYR A 127 6.99 18.95 -8.71
N ARG A 128 6.45 20.16 -8.87
CA ARG A 128 6.74 21.04 -10.00
C ARG A 128 8.23 21.42 -10.09
N ARG A 129 8.88 21.69 -8.93
CA ARG A 129 10.29 22.11 -8.90
C ARG A 129 11.25 20.98 -9.16
N SER A 130 10.90 19.74 -8.75
CA SER A 130 11.79 18.58 -8.85
C SER A 130 11.51 17.68 -10.07
N GLY A 131 10.45 17.95 -10.84
CA GLY A 131 9.94 17.02 -11.84
C GLY A 131 9.36 15.72 -11.22
N GLY A 132 9.03 15.79 -9.93
CA GLY A 132 8.48 14.66 -9.17
C GLY A 132 6.95 14.58 -9.24
N GLY A 133 6.36 13.93 -8.24
CA GLY A 133 4.92 13.72 -8.21
C GLY A 133 4.48 12.72 -7.17
N ILE A 134 3.60 11.81 -7.53
CA ILE A 134 3.08 10.80 -6.62
C ILE A 134 3.53 9.39 -7.02
N THR A 135 3.63 8.51 -6.02
CA THR A 135 3.80 7.07 -6.23
C THR A 135 2.73 6.32 -5.46
N LEU A 136 2.02 5.42 -6.11
CA LEU A 136 1.19 4.44 -5.42
C LEU A 136 2.06 3.24 -5.06
N SER A 137 1.98 2.81 -3.82
CA SER A 137 2.72 1.69 -3.26
C SER A 137 1.92 1.03 -2.12
N GLY A 138 2.57 0.32 -1.21
CA GLY A 138 1.98 -0.22 0.02
C GLY A 138 1.93 -1.73 0.05
N GLY A 139 0.74 -2.32 -0.11
CA GLY A 139 0.54 -3.71 -0.44
C GLY A 139 0.76 -3.93 -1.94
N GLU A 140 -0.30 -4.21 -2.67
CA GLU A 140 -0.32 -4.25 -4.13
C GLU A 140 -1.43 -3.28 -4.60
N PRO A 141 -1.10 -2.16 -5.23
CA PRO A 141 -2.10 -1.17 -5.65
C PRO A 141 -3.14 -1.72 -6.63
N LEU A 142 -2.80 -2.74 -7.42
CA LEU A 142 -3.74 -3.39 -8.34
C LEU A 142 -4.87 -4.14 -7.62
N VAL A 143 -4.76 -4.38 -6.31
CA VAL A 143 -5.87 -4.95 -5.51
C VAL A 143 -7.02 -3.95 -5.34
N GLN A 144 -6.71 -2.65 -5.33
CA GLN A 144 -7.69 -1.57 -5.24
C GLN A 144 -7.73 -0.79 -6.57
N TYR A 145 -7.75 -1.50 -7.69
CA TYR A 145 -7.51 -0.94 -9.04
C TYR A 145 -8.48 0.18 -9.44
N GLU A 146 -9.74 0.13 -9.03
CA GLU A 146 -10.70 1.20 -9.30
C GLU A 146 -10.29 2.51 -8.60
N PHE A 147 -9.98 2.42 -7.30
CA PHE A 147 -9.49 3.56 -6.54
C PHE A 147 -8.12 4.06 -7.06
N ALA A 148 -7.20 3.15 -7.36
CA ALA A 148 -5.88 3.47 -7.89
C ALA A 148 -5.97 4.19 -9.24
N SER A 149 -6.79 3.71 -10.16
CA SER A 149 -7.02 4.30 -11.48
C SER A 149 -7.55 5.74 -11.38
N GLU A 150 -8.63 5.94 -10.64
CA GLU A 150 -9.26 7.25 -10.46
C GLU A 150 -8.31 8.25 -9.74
N LEU A 151 -7.56 7.77 -8.73
CA LEU A 151 -6.58 8.61 -8.04
C LEU A 151 -5.43 9.04 -8.96
N LEU A 152 -4.88 8.13 -9.75
CA LEU A 152 -3.82 8.44 -10.72
C LEU A 152 -4.32 9.40 -11.81
N GLN A 153 -5.52 9.17 -12.33
CA GLN A 153 -6.16 10.07 -13.29
C GLN A 153 -6.33 11.47 -12.71
N ALA A 154 -6.79 11.59 -11.44
CA ALA A 154 -6.92 12.85 -10.74
C ALA A 154 -5.55 13.55 -10.58
N CYS A 155 -4.49 12.81 -10.28
CA CYS A 155 -3.13 13.34 -10.15
C CYS A 155 -2.59 13.83 -11.50
N LYS A 156 -2.80 13.09 -12.59
CA LYS A 156 -2.43 13.54 -13.95
C LYS A 156 -3.19 14.80 -14.35
N GLY A 157 -4.45 14.93 -13.96
CA GLY A 157 -5.25 16.14 -14.16
C GLY A 157 -4.71 17.38 -13.41
N GLN A 158 -3.88 17.18 -12.35
CA GLN A 158 -3.15 18.27 -11.69
C GLN A 158 -1.78 18.57 -12.34
N GLY A 159 -1.41 17.85 -13.39
CA GLY A 159 -0.10 17.95 -14.04
C GLY A 159 1.06 17.31 -13.22
N TRP A 160 0.76 16.40 -12.29
CA TRP A 160 1.78 15.69 -11.51
C TRP A 160 2.24 14.43 -12.22
N HIS A 161 3.54 14.15 -12.15
CA HIS A 161 4.09 12.88 -12.59
C HIS A 161 3.58 11.75 -11.70
N THR A 162 3.13 10.65 -12.32
CA THR A 162 2.57 9.49 -11.62
C THR A 162 3.50 8.30 -11.72
N ALA A 163 3.68 7.57 -10.61
CA ALA A 163 4.38 6.30 -10.59
C ALA A 163 3.60 5.26 -9.78
N ILE A 164 3.90 4.01 -10.01
CA ILE A 164 3.37 2.88 -9.26
C ILE A 164 4.48 1.89 -8.94
N GLU A 165 4.51 1.40 -7.71
CA GLU A 165 5.26 0.23 -7.30
C GLU A 165 4.30 -0.96 -7.27
N THR A 166 4.58 -1.96 -8.08
CA THR A 166 3.71 -3.12 -8.21
C THR A 166 4.50 -4.40 -8.41
N THR A 167 3.96 -5.50 -7.98
CA THR A 167 4.45 -6.84 -8.31
C THR A 167 3.90 -7.32 -9.66
N GLY A 168 2.98 -6.58 -10.27
CA GLY A 168 2.25 -6.99 -11.47
C GLY A 168 1.22 -8.10 -11.22
N VAL A 169 0.96 -8.47 -9.97
CA VAL A 169 -0.06 -9.47 -9.61
C VAL A 169 -1.41 -8.79 -9.54
N GLY A 170 -2.13 -8.83 -10.63
CA GLY A 170 -3.46 -8.25 -10.78
C GLY A 170 -4.24 -8.90 -11.91
N SER A 171 -5.53 -8.63 -12.00
CA SER A 171 -6.34 -9.02 -13.15
C SER A 171 -5.93 -8.21 -14.39
N ARG A 172 -6.26 -8.73 -15.57
CA ARG A 172 -6.08 -7.99 -16.82
C ARG A 172 -6.82 -6.66 -16.79
N GLU A 173 -8.03 -6.66 -16.27
CA GLU A 173 -8.84 -5.45 -16.10
C GLU A 173 -8.14 -4.40 -15.23
N ALA A 174 -7.53 -4.82 -14.11
CA ALA A 174 -6.79 -3.92 -13.23
C ALA A 174 -5.61 -3.26 -13.97
N ILE A 175 -4.88 -4.00 -14.78
CA ILE A 175 -3.76 -3.49 -15.57
C ILE A 175 -4.26 -2.49 -16.63
N GLU A 176 -5.28 -2.86 -17.40
CA GLU A 176 -5.85 -2.03 -18.45
C GLU A 176 -6.46 -0.72 -17.90
N LYS A 177 -6.98 -0.73 -16.67
CA LYS A 177 -7.53 0.48 -16.02
C LYS A 177 -6.48 1.36 -15.36
N VAL A 178 -5.45 0.78 -14.73
CA VAL A 178 -4.49 1.53 -13.90
C VAL A 178 -3.30 2.03 -14.71
N ILE A 179 -2.66 1.15 -15.48
CA ILE A 179 -1.36 1.44 -16.09
C ILE A 179 -1.37 2.60 -17.11
N PRO A 180 -2.45 2.86 -17.87
CA PRO A 180 -2.52 4.02 -18.75
C PRO A 180 -2.37 5.37 -18.06
N TYR A 181 -2.62 5.45 -16.76
CA TYR A 181 -2.46 6.68 -15.97
C TYR A 181 -1.12 6.75 -15.22
N VAL A 182 -0.19 5.85 -15.51
CA VAL A 182 1.13 5.76 -14.87
C VAL A 182 2.22 6.20 -15.85
N ASP A 183 3.03 7.19 -15.46
CA ASP A 183 4.19 7.64 -16.26
C ASP A 183 5.42 6.74 -16.04
N THR A 184 5.56 6.14 -14.85
CA THR A 184 6.67 5.22 -14.55
C THR A 184 6.18 4.07 -13.67
N VAL A 185 6.34 2.85 -14.15
CA VAL A 185 6.08 1.62 -13.38
C VAL A 185 7.40 1.11 -12.79
N LEU A 186 7.42 0.89 -11.48
CA LEU A 186 8.47 0.18 -10.75
C LEU A 186 7.96 -1.24 -10.51
N LEU A 187 8.35 -2.16 -11.39
CA LEU A 187 7.84 -3.54 -11.41
C LEU A 187 8.78 -4.48 -10.65
N ASP A 188 8.30 -5.04 -9.56
CA ASP A 188 9.07 -5.98 -8.74
C ASP A 188 9.02 -7.40 -9.30
N LEU A 189 10.11 -7.86 -9.89
CA LEU A 189 10.32 -9.25 -10.26
C LEU A 189 11.12 -9.96 -9.16
N LYS A 190 10.44 -10.71 -8.30
CA LYS A 190 11.05 -11.21 -7.08
C LYS A 190 11.89 -12.48 -7.29
N HIS A 191 11.46 -13.41 -8.16
CA HIS A 191 12.21 -14.61 -8.56
C HIS A 191 11.67 -15.20 -9.87
N MET A 192 12.57 -15.72 -10.72
CA MET A 192 12.19 -16.34 -12.01
C MET A 192 11.68 -17.77 -11.84
N ASP A 193 12.19 -18.53 -10.86
CA ASP A 193 11.65 -19.86 -10.53
C ASP A 193 10.36 -19.72 -9.72
N SER A 194 9.26 -20.30 -10.24
CA SER A 194 7.93 -20.18 -9.63
C SER A 194 7.83 -20.89 -8.28
N GLY A 195 8.54 -22.03 -8.10
CA GLY A 195 8.58 -22.76 -6.85
C GLY A 195 9.24 -21.95 -5.74
N GLN A 196 10.39 -21.31 -6.02
CA GLN A 196 11.07 -20.41 -5.09
C GLN A 196 10.23 -19.18 -4.82
N HIS A 197 9.65 -18.56 -5.86
CA HIS A 197 8.75 -17.44 -5.70
C HIS A 197 7.61 -17.78 -4.72
N LYS A 198 6.91 -18.92 -4.95
CA LYS A 198 5.82 -19.38 -4.07
C LYS A 198 6.27 -19.67 -2.64
N LYS A 199 7.42 -20.32 -2.45
CA LYS A 199 7.98 -20.64 -1.13
C LYS A 199 8.21 -19.42 -0.26
N PHE A 200 8.57 -18.30 -0.85
CA PHE A 200 8.97 -17.09 -0.13
C PHE A 200 7.95 -15.96 -0.17
N THR A 201 7.03 -15.95 -1.15
CA THR A 201 6.02 -14.89 -1.31
C THR A 201 4.58 -15.38 -1.15
N GLY A 202 4.37 -16.69 -1.07
CA GLY A 202 3.05 -17.31 -0.91
C GLY A 202 2.37 -17.72 -2.21
N ILE A 203 2.73 -17.14 -3.36
CA ILE A 203 2.16 -17.46 -4.69
C ILE A 203 3.27 -17.66 -5.74
N GLY A 204 2.97 -18.36 -6.84
CA GLY A 204 3.87 -18.49 -7.98
C GLY A 204 4.05 -17.16 -8.74
N ASN A 205 5.01 -17.13 -9.67
CA ASN A 205 5.32 -15.93 -10.45
C ASN A 205 4.55 -15.85 -11.78
N GLU A 206 3.71 -16.83 -12.10
CA GLU A 206 2.99 -16.90 -13.38
C GLU A 206 2.19 -15.62 -13.68
N PRO A 207 1.45 -15.02 -12.71
CA PRO A 207 0.75 -13.77 -12.96
C PRO A 207 1.71 -12.62 -13.31
N VAL A 208 2.87 -12.55 -12.63
CA VAL A 208 3.89 -11.51 -12.88
C VAL A 208 4.46 -11.64 -14.29
N ILE A 209 4.91 -12.85 -14.66
CA ILE A 209 5.51 -13.15 -15.97
C ILE A 209 4.51 -12.89 -17.10
N LYS A 210 3.23 -13.23 -16.90
CA LYS A 210 2.17 -12.97 -17.86
C LYS A 210 1.91 -11.48 -18.07
N ASN A 211 1.88 -10.72 -16.98
CA ASN A 211 1.45 -9.31 -16.98
C ASN A 211 2.59 -8.34 -17.31
N ALA A 212 3.85 -8.68 -16.97
CA ALA A 212 5.00 -7.79 -17.17
C ALA A 212 5.16 -7.29 -18.62
N PRO A 213 5.08 -8.14 -19.67
CA PRO A 213 5.17 -7.66 -21.05
C PRO A 213 4.06 -6.68 -21.44
N GLU A 214 2.84 -6.88 -20.94
CA GLU A 214 1.71 -5.98 -21.21
C GLU A 214 1.90 -4.63 -20.53
N ILE A 215 2.35 -4.63 -19.29
CA ILE A 215 2.70 -3.40 -18.54
C ILE A 215 3.79 -2.61 -19.28
N CYS A 216 4.85 -3.30 -19.74
CA CYS A 216 5.96 -2.67 -20.48
C CYS A 216 5.55 -2.04 -21.81
N LYS A 217 4.50 -2.56 -22.46
CA LYS A 217 3.96 -1.96 -23.70
C LYS A 217 3.21 -0.66 -23.47
N ILE A 218 2.60 -0.50 -22.28
CA ILE A 218 1.70 0.61 -21.97
C ILE A 218 2.48 1.79 -21.34
N SER A 219 3.44 1.52 -20.47
CA SER A 219 4.12 2.56 -19.69
C SER A 219 5.63 2.28 -19.57
N LYS A 220 6.40 3.36 -19.36
CA LYS A 220 7.83 3.26 -19.02
C LYS A 220 7.99 2.41 -17.77
N THR A 221 8.67 1.28 -17.89
CA THR A 221 8.82 0.30 -16.80
C THR A 221 10.27 0.13 -16.41
N VAL A 222 10.53 0.16 -15.11
CA VAL A 222 11.80 -0.20 -14.49
C VAL A 222 11.59 -1.51 -13.73
N ILE A 223 12.28 -2.56 -14.14
CA ILE A 223 12.27 -3.84 -13.43
C ILE A 223 13.16 -3.72 -12.20
N ARG A 224 12.61 -4.07 -11.04
CA ARG A 224 13.35 -4.14 -9.78
C ARG A 224 13.44 -5.59 -9.31
N VAL A 225 14.64 -6.01 -8.95
CA VAL A 225 14.88 -7.35 -8.38
C VAL A 225 15.42 -7.15 -6.96
N PRO A 226 14.66 -7.51 -5.92
CA PRO A 226 15.16 -7.43 -4.56
C PRO A 226 16.25 -8.50 -4.36
N VAL A 227 17.44 -8.09 -3.96
CA VAL A 227 18.54 -9.01 -3.64
C VAL A 227 18.41 -9.46 -2.18
N ILE A 228 18.02 -10.71 -1.99
CA ILE A 228 17.75 -11.28 -0.65
C ILE A 228 18.70 -12.48 -0.44
N PRO A 229 19.61 -12.44 0.53
CA PRO A 229 20.52 -13.54 0.80
C PRO A 229 19.79 -14.89 1.03
N GLY A 230 20.18 -15.93 0.29
CA GLY A 230 19.57 -17.26 0.35
C GLY A 230 18.23 -17.39 -0.40
N PHE A 231 17.83 -16.36 -1.16
CA PHE A 231 16.64 -16.42 -2.01
C PHE A 231 16.99 -16.29 -3.50
N ASN A 232 17.73 -15.27 -3.89
CA ASN A 232 18.19 -15.01 -5.27
C ASN A 232 19.59 -14.43 -5.29
#